data_565059c45f6ad356a3086caa5eb3a4e2
#
_entry.id   565059c45f6ad356a3086caa5eb3a4e2
#
_cell.length_a   1.000
_cell.length_b   1.000
_cell.length_c   1.000
_cell.angle_alpha   90.00
_cell.angle_beta   90.00
_cell.angle_gamma   90.00
#
_symmetry.space_group_name_H-M   'P 1'
#
loop_
_entity.id
_entity.type
_entity.pdbx_description
1 polymer ?
#
loop_
_entity_poly.entity_id
_entity_poly.type
_entity_poly.pdbx_seq_one_letter_code
_entity_poly.pdbx_strand_id
1 'polypeptide(L)'
;MFKSVLVLLAAAAASSVAIAQTPSTGRWKLEAAPSGCVVHAASPSGTVVSIWGIAGQDSLSFLVQNKAWNSFADGQRYDIHISFDEKKPWPMRAVARRNIDKDGPGLTFAVSPNHAAGGASFIDQFAAAGGMNITRNGQRIETVSLDGTQVALRGLAQCLSQVWAASGSGESEAESGASVAAETI
;
A
#
# COMPACT_ATOMS: atom_id res chain seq x y z
N MET A 1 -43.25 -51.09 1.83
CA MET A 1 -43.34 -49.72 2.40
C MET A 1 -41.96 -49.10 2.36
N PHE A 2 -41.66 -48.36 1.28
CA PHE A 2 -40.37 -47.65 1.14
C PHE A 2 -40.57 -46.17 1.50
N LYS A 3 -39.87 -45.70 2.56
CA LYS A 3 -39.82 -44.30 2.94
C LYS A 3 -38.65 -43.63 2.20
N SER A 4 -39.00 -42.77 1.23
CA SER A 4 -38.02 -41.88 0.57
C SER A 4 -37.65 -40.75 1.49
N VAL A 5 -36.34 -40.63 1.80
CA VAL A 5 -35.75 -39.48 2.52
C VAL A 5 -35.28 -38.50 1.47
N LEU A 6 -35.89 -37.34 1.43
CA LEU A 6 -35.51 -36.22 0.57
C LEU A 6 -34.41 -35.40 1.31
N VAL A 7 -33.18 -35.44 0.81
CA VAL A 7 -32.08 -34.61 1.34
C VAL A 7 -32.06 -33.30 0.56
N LEU A 8 -32.43 -32.19 1.23
CA LEU A 8 -32.26 -30.84 0.69
C LEU A 8 -30.79 -30.42 0.85
N LEU A 9 -30.06 -30.28 -0.24
CA LEU A 9 -28.77 -29.59 -0.26
C LEU A 9 -29.01 -28.08 -0.34
N ALA A 10 -28.68 -27.36 0.74
CA ALA A 10 -28.60 -25.91 0.70
C ALA A 10 -27.27 -25.49 0.07
N ALA A 11 -27.29 -24.91 -1.11
CA ALA A 11 -26.13 -24.32 -1.74
C ALA A 11 -25.89 -22.91 -1.17
N ALA A 12 -24.85 -22.75 -0.37
CA ALA A 12 -24.37 -21.46 0.08
C ALA A 12 -23.69 -20.73 -1.09
N ALA A 13 -24.33 -19.68 -1.61
CA ALA A 13 -23.75 -18.80 -2.62
C ALA A 13 -22.72 -17.89 -1.94
N ALA A 14 -21.44 -18.17 -2.10
CA ALA A 14 -20.36 -17.26 -1.73
C ALA A 14 -20.39 -16.03 -2.66
N SER A 15 -20.85 -14.90 -2.17
CA SER A 15 -20.84 -13.63 -2.88
C SER A 15 -19.39 -13.14 -2.98
N SER A 16 -18.73 -13.37 -4.11
CA SER A 16 -17.43 -12.77 -4.42
C SER A 16 -17.63 -11.28 -4.66
N VAL A 17 -17.17 -10.44 -3.75
CA VAL A 17 -17.11 -8.99 -3.95
C VAL A 17 -16.07 -8.74 -5.03
N ALA A 18 -16.50 -8.48 -6.24
CA ALA A 18 -15.64 -8.02 -7.32
C ALA A 18 -15.20 -6.58 -7.00
N ILE A 19 -13.97 -6.42 -6.52
CA ILE A 19 -13.36 -5.09 -6.36
C ILE A 19 -13.15 -4.55 -7.78
N ALA A 20 -13.94 -3.54 -8.15
CA ALA A 20 -13.81 -2.87 -9.42
C ALA A 20 -12.40 -2.27 -9.53
N GLN A 21 -11.58 -2.79 -10.44
CA GLN A 21 -10.27 -2.23 -10.72
C GLN A 21 -10.46 -0.82 -11.27
N THR A 22 -10.05 0.19 -10.50
CA THR A 22 -10.05 1.56 -10.96
C THR A 22 -9.07 1.69 -12.14
N PRO A 23 -9.48 2.25 -13.29
CA PRO A 23 -8.60 2.35 -14.45
C PRO A 23 -7.33 3.12 -14.07
N SER A 24 -6.17 2.53 -14.32
CA SER A 24 -4.88 3.15 -14.12
C SER A 24 -4.75 4.31 -15.12
N THR A 25 -4.79 5.53 -14.62
CA THR A 25 -4.49 6.71 -15.43
C THR A 25 -2.99 6.96 -15.41
N GLY A 26 -2.34 6.72 -16.54
CA GLY A 26 -0.91 6.91 -16.68
C GLY A 26 -0.05 5.70 -16.29
N ARG A 27 1.16 5.96 -15.73
CA ARG A 27 2.16 4.96 -15.35
C ARG A 27 1.81 4.15 -14.10
N TRP A 28 0.92 4.67 -13.25
CA TRP A 28 0.57 4.06 -11.97
C TRP A 28 -0.46 2.95 -12.12
N LYS A 29 -0.20 1.82 -11.49
CA LYS A 29 -1.12 0.69 -11.37
C LYS A 29 -1.54 0.54 -9.93
N LEU A 30 -2.83 0.26 -9.70
CA LEU A 30 -3.41 -0.02 -8.40
C LEU A 30 -3.73 -1.52 -8.31
N GLU A 31 -3.31 -2.13 -7.22
CA GLU A 31 -3.61 -3.52 -6.89
C GLU A 31 -4.15 -3.61 -5.46
N ALA A 32 -5.22 -4.38 -5.29
CA ALA A 32 -5.79 -4.67 -3.97
C ALA A 32 -5.26 -6.00 -3.45
N ALA A 33 -5.02 -6.06 -2.13
CA ALA A 33 -4.66 -7.25 -1.39
C ALA A 33 -5.64 -7.45 -0.22
N PRO A 34 -5.70 -8.63 0.41
CA PRO A 34 -6.68 -8.91 1.47
C PRO A 34 -6.65 -7.92 2.65
N SER A 35 -5.48 -7.37 3.00
CA SER A 35 -5.29 -6.47 4.13
C SER A 35 -4.87 -5.05 3.74
N GLY A 36 -4.82 -4.72 2.47
CA GLY A 36 -4.33 -3.41 2.03
C GLY A 36 -4.33 -3.23 0.53
N CYS A 37 -3.72 -2.15 0.09
CA CYS A 37 -3.64 -1.79 -1.32
C CYS A 37 -2.23 -1.29 -1.66
N VAL A 38 -1.81 -1.48 -2.91
CA VAL A 38 -0.55 -0.98 -3.43
C VAL A 38 -0.78 -0.21 -4.73
N VAL A 39 -0.08 0.91 -4.88
CA VAL A 39 0.10 1.56 -6.17
C VAL A 39 1.56 1.52 -6.55
N HIS A 40 1.86 1.22 -7.81
CA HIS A 40 3.24 1.18 -8.29
C HIS A 40 3.37 1.77 -9.69
N ALA A 41 4.54 2.31 -9.97
CA ALA A 41 4.90 2.83 -11.29
C ALA A 41 6.36 2.53 -11.61
N ALA A 42 6.63 2.19 -12.87
CA ALA A 42 7.98 2.06 -13.39
C ALA A 42 8.38 3.32 -14.18
N SER A 43 9.60 3.80 -13.94
CA SER A 43 10.20 4.89 -14.73
C SER A 43 10.93 4.33 -15.96
N PRO A 44 11.21 5.19 -16.97
CA PRO A 44 12.06 4.80 -18.11
C PRO A 44 13.48 4.38 -17.71
N SER A 45 14.00 4.85 -16.57
CA SER A 45 15.30 4.43 -16.02
C SER A 45 15.29 3.02 -15.44
N GLY A 46 14.14 2.34 -15.42
CA GLY A 46 13.98 1.02 -14.80
C GLY A 46 13.78 1.07 -13.29
N THR A 47 13.63 2.26 -12.71
CA THR A 47 13.27 2.42 -11.30
C THR A 47 11.79 2.16 -11.11
N VAL A 48 11.44 1.34 -10.13
CA VAL A 48 10.07 1.07 -9.71
C VAL A 48 9.83 1.73 -8.36
N VAL A 49 8.75 2.50 -8.27
CA VAL A 49 8.25 3.05 -7.00
C VAL A 49 6.96 2.35 -6.66
N SER A 50 6.89 1.78 -5.48
CA SER A 50 5.70 1.15 -4.93
C SER A 50 5.32 1.82 -3.62
N ILE A 51 4.03 2.07 -3.43
CA ILE A 51 3.47 2.66 -2.21
C ILE A 51 2.33 1.79 -1.75
N TRP A 52 2.41 1.30 -0.54
CA TRP A 52 1.33 0.53 0.03
C TRP A 52 0.85 1.02 1.38
N GLY A 53 -0.44 0.88 1.56
CA GLY A 53 -1.11 1.04 2.82
C GLY A 53 -1.73 -0.27 3.27
N ILE A 54 -1.78 -0.45 4.57
CA ILE A 54 -2.50 -1.53 5.23
C ILE A 54 -3.73 -0.91 5.88
N ALA A 55 -4.89 -1.52 5.71
CA ALA A 55 -6.12 -1.04 6.32
C ALA A 55 -5.97 -0.97 7.85
N GLY A 56 -6.36 0.15 8.44
CA GLY A 56 -6.21 0.41 9.87
C GLY A 56 -4.83 0.87 10.33
N GLN A 57 -3.87 1.07 9.43
CA GLN A 57 -2.57 1.66 9.78
C GLN A 57 -2.48 3.11 9.31
N ASP A 58 -1.90 3.97 10.16
CA ASP A 58 -1.71 5.41 9.89
C ASP A 58 -0.41 5.71 9.15
N SER A 59 0.16 4.74 8.44
CA SER A 59 1.40 4.92 7.70
C SER A 59 1.34 4.29 6.33
N LEU A 60 2.00 4.95 5.37
CA LEU A 60 2.27 4.41 4.04
C LEU A 60 3.71 3.92 3.98
N SER A 61 3.90 2.75 3.41
CA SER A 61 5.21 2.19 3.14
C SER A 61 5.60 2.47 1.70
N PHE A 62 6.82 2.93 1.52
CA PHE A 62 7.43 3.19 0.22
C PHE A 62 8.53 2.17 -0.04
N LEU A 63 8.61 1.70 -1.27
CA LEU A 63 9.72 0.94 -1.80
C LEU A 63 10.14 1.58 -3.12
N VAL A 64 11.41 1.92 -3.22
CA VAL A 64 12.02 2.36 -4.47
C VAL A 64 13.06 1.33 -4.86
N GLN A 65 12.93 0.73 -6.03
CA GLN A 65 13.78 -0.34 -6.53
C GLN A 65 14.47 0.06 -7.83
N ASN A 66 15.71 -0.39 -7.99
CA ASN A 66 16.41 -0.28 -9.26
C ASN A 66 17.43 -1.43 -9.37
N LYS A 67 17.41 -2.14 -10.49
CA LYS A 67 18.32 -3.27 -10.75
C LYS A 67 19.81 -2.91 -10.69
N ALA A 68 20.15 -1.64 -10.90
CA ALA A 68 21.51 -1.15 -10.82
C ALA A 68 22.02 -0.95 -9.37
N TRP A 69 21.16 -1.02 -8.36
CA TRP A 69 21.49 -0.70 -6.96
C TRP A 69 22.20 -1.85 -6.23
N ASN A 70 23.30 -2.37 -6.79
CA ASN A 70 24.01 -3.51 -6.22
C ASN A 70 24.87 -3.17 -4.98
N SER A 71 25.07 -1.88 -4.67
CA SER A 71 25.89 -1.42 -3.54
C SER A 71 25.17 -1.41 -2.19
N PHE A 72 23.85 -1.57 -2.18
CA PHE A 72 23.08 -1.61 -0.93
C PHE A 72 23.14 -3.02 -0.32
N ALA A 73 23.59 -3.12 0.93
CA ALA A 73 23.60 -4.37 1.68
C ALA A 73 22.22 -4.67 2.26
N ASP A 74 21.74 -5.89 2.09
CA ASP A 74 20.41 -6.31 2.57
C ASP A 74 20.26 -6.10 4.08
N GLY A 75 19.11 -5.59 4.51
CA GLY A 75 18.80 -5.30 5.91
C GLY A 75 19.52 -4.06 6.48
N GLN A 76 20.52 -3.51 5.78
CA GLN A 76 21.26 -2.32 6.24
C GLN A 76 20.39 -1.07 6.18
N ARG A 77 20.54 -0.20 7.20
CA ARG A 77 19.88 1.12 7.25
C ARG A 77 20.76 2.17 6.58
N TYR A 78 20.11 3.05 5.83
CA TYR A 78 20.75 4.17 5.14
C TYR A 78 20.01 5.46 5.41
N ASP A 79 20.75 6.51 5.75
CA ASP A 79 20.21 7.85 5.79
C ASP A 79 20.20 8.39 4.36
N ILE A 80 19.01 8.75 3.90
CA ILE A 80 18.75 9.32 2.58
C ILE A 80 18.00 10.64 2.73
N HIS A 81 18.03 11.45 1.69
CA HIS A 81 17.21 12.64 1.61
C HIS A 81 16.34 12.57 0.36
N ILE A 82 15.08 12.89 0.51
CA ILE A 82 14.10 12.94 -0.58
C ILE A 82 13.69 14.39 -0.77
N SER A 83 13.83 14.91 -1.98
CA SER A 83 13.34 16.25 -2.34
C SER A 83 12.35 16.16 -3.50
N PHE A 84 11.38 17.08 -3.48
CA PHE A 84 10.35 17.22 -4.49
C PHE A 84 10.55 18.55 -5.20
N ASP A 85 10.73 18.53 -6.53
CA ASP A 85 10.89 19.74 -7.37
C ASP A 85 11.83 20.78 -6.73
N GLU A 86 13.01 20.37 -6.30
CA GLU A 86 14.05 21.22 -5.69
C GLU A 86 13.67 21.87 -4.34
N LYS A 87 12.55 21.46 -3.72
CA LYS A 87 12.18 21.91 -2.38
C LYS A 87 13.12 21.34 -1.32
N LYS A 88 13.00 21.86 -0.08
CA LYS A 88 13.79 21.41 1.05
C LYS A 88 13.71 19.88 1.19
N PRO A 89 14.87 19.21 1.29
CA PRO A 89 14.88 17.75 1.40
C PRO A 89 14.28 17.24 2.71
N TRP A 90 13.62 16.11 2.64
CA TRP A 90 13.14 15.32 3.76
C TRP A 90 14.21 14.30 4.16
N PRO A 91 14.76 14.36 5.38
CA PRO A 91 15.65 13.32 5.87
C PRO A 91 14.84 12.06 6.17
N MET A 92 15.25 10.94 5.62
CA MET A 92 14.57 9.65 5.76
C MET A 92 15.59 8.58 6.13
N ARG A 93 15.15 7.63 6.96
CA ARG A 93 15.93 6.42 7.24
C ARG A 93 15.31 5.25 6.50
N ALA A 94 15.99 4.76 5.48
CA ALA A 94 15.56 3.66 4.65
C ALA A 94 16.28 2.36 5.01
N VAL A 95 15.61 1.23 4.81
CA VAL A 95 16.21 -0.11 4.95
C VAL A 95 16.39 -0.69 3.56
N ALA A 96 17.59 -1.16 3.25
CA ALA A 96 17.84 -1.83 1.99
C ALA A 96 17.23 -3.24 1.99
N ARG A 97 16.67 -3.62 0.84
CA ARG A 97 16.11 -4.94 0.56
C ARG A 97 16.63 -5.43 -0.78
N ARG A 98 17.20 -6.63 -0.84
CA ARG A 98 17.81 -7.14 -2.07
C ARG A 98 16.96 -8.16 -2.81
N ASN A 99 16.25 -9.00 -2.12
CA ASN A 99 15.51 -10.14 -2.69
C ASN A 99 14.02 -9.97 -2.47
N ILE A 100 13.45 -8.86 -2.98
CA ILE A 100 12.01 -8.59 -2.82
C ILE A 100 11.25 -9.27 -3.97
N ASP A 101 11.66 -8.98 -5.19
CA ASP A 101 11.04 -9.45 -6.43
C ASP A 101 11.97 -9.31 -7.64
N LYS A 102 11.40 -9.42 -8.85
CA LYS A 102 12.11 -9.28 -10.14
C LYS A 102 12.66 -7.88 -10.43
N ASP A 103 12.18 -6.86 -9.73
CA ASP A 103 12.53 -5.45 -9.98
C ASP A 103 13.84 -5.03 -9.31
N GLY A 104 14.44 -5.94 -8.53
CA GLY A 104 15.79 -5.83 -8.01
C GLY A 104 15.86 -5.24 -6.60
N PRO A 105 17.08 -4.85 -6.17
CA PRO A 105 17.30 -4.26 -4.86
C PRO A 105 16.54 -2.94 -4.69
N GLY A 106 16.13 -2.66 -3.45
CA GLY A 106 15.36 -1.44 -3.15
C GLY A 106 15.64 -0.87 -1.78
N LEU A 107 15.13 0.32 -1.57
CA LEU A 107 15.11 1.04 -0.30
C LEU A 107 13.67 1.17 0.17
N THR A 108 13.38 0.67 1.38
CA THR A 108 12.07 0.79 2.02
C THR A 108 12.10 1.83 3.12
N PHE A 109 11.06 2.64 3.21
CA PHE A 109 10.83 3.57 4.31
C PHE A 109 9.33 3.78 4.52
N ALA A 110 8.95 4.17 5.73
CA ALA A 110 7.55 4.46 6.06
C ALA A 110 7.35 5.96 6.29
N VAL A 111 6.18 6.44 5.92
CA VAL A 111 5.77 7.84 6.12
C VAL A 111 4.39 7.86 6.75
N SER A 112 4.26 8.57 7.88
CA SER A 112 2.94 8.91 8.40
C SER A 112 2.33 10.02 7.55
N PRO A 113 1.05 9.94 7.15
CA PRO A 113 0.37 11.02 6.45
C PRO A 113 0.43 12.37 7.18
N ASN A 114 0.49 12.31 8.52
CA ASN A 114 0.59 13.50 9.38
C ASN A 114 2.03 14.00 9.56
N HIS A 115 3.02 13.36 8.94
CA HIS A 115 4.42 13.83 9.00
C HIS A 115 4.56 15.11 8.20
N ALA A 116 4.66 16.23 8.91
CA ALA A 116 4.74 17.56 8.33
C ALA A 116 6.05 18.26 8.68
N ALA A 117 6.62 19.00 7.73
CA ALA A 117 7.71 19.91 7.93
C ALA A 117 7.39 21.24 7.23
N GLY A 118 7.41 22.34 7.99
CA GLY A 118 7.15 23.66 7.42
C GLY A 118 5.72 23.85 6.88
N GLY A 119 4.72 23.15 7.43
CA GLY A 119 3.30 23.33 7.10
C GLY A 119 2.75 22.48 5.95
N ALA A 120 3.60 21.75 5.24
CA ALA A 120 3.17 20.79 4.23
C ALA A 120 3.54 19.37 4.65
N SER A 121 2.69 18.38 4.36
CA SER A 121 3.03 16.98 4.61
C SER A 121 3.93 16.43 3.48
N PHE A 122 4.67 15.36 3.79
CA PHE A 122 5.42 14.61 2.78
C PHE A 122 4.50 14.13 1.65
N ILE A 123 3.33 13.61 2.01
CA ILE A 123 2.36 13.06 1.04
C ILE A 123 1.79 14.15 0.14
N ASP A 124 1.49 15.34 0.68
CA ASP A 124 1.00 16.47 -0.13
C ASP A 124 2.06 16.92 -1.13
N GLN A 125 3.32 17.01 -0.70
CA GLN A 125 4.41 17.36 -1.62
C GLN A 125 4.64 16.30 -2.67
N PHE A 126 4.62 15.02 -2.29
CA PHE A 126 4.73 13.89 -3.20
C PHE A 126 3.60 13.86 -4.24
N ALA A 127 2.36 14.17 -3.81
CA ALA A 127 1.18 14.20 -4.69
C ALA A 127 1.21 15.36 -5.70
N ALA A 128 1.77 16.50 -5.29
CA ALA A 128 1.75 17.74 -6.08
C ALA A 128 2.98 17.91 -6.98
N ALA A 129 4.07 17.18 -6.74
CA ALA A 129 5.32 17.36 -7.45
C ALA A 129 5.35 16.67 -8.82
N GLY A 130 6.10 17.22 -9.74
CA GLY A 130 6.43 16.60 -11.03
C GLY A 130 7.58 15.59 -10.92
N GLY A 131 8.46 15.73 -9.91
CA GLY A 131 9.63 14.88 -9.74
C GLY A 131 10.06 14.68 -8.30
N MET A 132 10.71 13.54 -8.05
CA MET A 132 11.32 13.16 -6.79
C MET A 132 12.80 12.85 -7.00
N ASN A 133 13.68 13.48 -6.23
CA ASN A 133 15.10 13.16 -6.18
C ASN A 133 15.43 12.44 -4.89
N ILE A 134 16.20 11.37 -4.97
CA ILE A 134 16.74 10.65 -3.83
C ILE A 134 18.24 10.88 -3.79
N THR A 135 18.75 11.35 -2.66
CA THR A 135 20.18 11.58 -2.45
C THR A 135 20.69 10.80 -1.24
N ARG A 136 21.94 10.37 -1.29
CA ARG A 136 22.66 9.74 -0.19
C ARG A 136 24.07 10.35 -0.13
N ASN A 137 24.51 10.74 1.06
CA ASN A 137 25.81 11.38 1.26
C ASN A 137 26.04 12.59 0.31
N GLY A 138 24.99 13.37 0.06
CA GLY A 138 25.02 14.51 -0.86
C GLY A 138 25.04 14.15 -2.35
N GLN A 139 25.10 12.88 -2.71
CA GLN A 139 25.06 12.43 -4.10
C GLN A 139 23.65 11.98 -4.48
N ARG A 140 23.18 12.42 -5.66
CA ARG A 140 21.93 11.95 -6.22
C ARG A 140 22.09 10.50 -6.68
N ILE A 141 21.24 9.61 -6.17
CA ILE A 141 21.21 8.20 -6.54
C ILE A 141 20.06 7.87 -7.48
N GLU A 142 19.01 8.70 -7.47
CA GLU A 142 17.86 8.49 -8.36
C GLU A 142 17.06 9.78 -8.57
N THR A 143 16.40 9.84 -9.73
CA THR A 143 15.37 10.83 -10.07
C THR A 143 14.17 10.11 -10.66
N VAL A 144 13.00 10.32 -10.08
CA VAL A 144 11.75 9.67 -10.48
C VAL A 144 10.73 10.73 -10.90
N SER A 145 10.09 10.56 -12.05
CA SER A 145 8.90 11.36 -12.41
C SER A 145 7.70 10.93 -11.57
N LEU A 146 6.96 11.89 -11.08
CA LEU A 146 5.77 11.72 -10.26
C LEU A 146 4.46 11.99 -11.02
N ASP A 147 4.50 11.98 -12.36
CA ASP A 147 3.30 12.21 -13.18
C ASP A 147 2.19 11.19 -12.83
N GLY A 148 1.00 11.71 -12.53
CA GLY A 148 -0.16 10.88 -12.16
C GLY A 148 -0.23 10.44 -10.70
N THR A 149 0.73 10.80 -9.87
CA THR A 149 0.81 10.42 -8.44
C THR A 149 -0.44 10.84 -7.67
N GLN A 150 -0.96 12.04 -7.90
CA GLN A 150 -2.15 12.52 -7.21
C GLN A 150 -3.37 11.61 -7.46
N VAL A 151 -3.54 11.12 -8.68
CA VAL A 151 -4.63 10.20 -9.02
C VAL A 151 -4.39 8.82 -8.39
N ALA A 152 -3.13 8.35 -8.42
CA ALA A 152 -2.74 7.09 -7.81
C ALA A 152 -3.00 7.07 -6.29
N LEU A 153 -2.62 8.12 -5.58
CA LEU A 153 -2.85 8.24 -4.14
C LEU A 153 -4.34 8.31 -3.78
N ARG A 154 -5.16 9.00 -4.60
CA ARG A 154 -6.61 8.97 -4.42
C ARG A 154 -7.18 7.56 -4.61
N GLY A 155 -6.74 6.84 -5.63
CA GLY A 155 -7.11 5.45 -5.85
C GLY A 155 -6.69 4.55 -4.70
N LEU A 156 -5.47 4.73 -4.18
CA LEU A 156 -4.98 4.00 -3.00
C LEU A 156 -5.86 4.24 -1.77
N ALA A 157 -6.22 5.50 -1.49
CA ALA A 157 -7.09 5.85 -0.36
C ALA A 157 -8.49 5.24 -0.50
N GLN A 158 -9.09 5.28 -1.69
CA GLN A 158 -10.37 4.64 -1.96
C GLN A 158 -10.32 3.12 -1.78
N CYS A 159 -9.28 2.47 -2.30
CA CYS A 159 -9.07 1.04 -2.13
C CYS A 159 -8.93 0.67 -0.65
N LEU A 160 -8.13 1.40 0.12
CA LEU A 160 -7.96 1.16 1.56
C LEU A 160 -9.27 1.31 2.34
N SER A 161 -10.09 2.30 1.99
CA SER A 161 -11.42 2.48 2.60
C SER A 161 -12.34 1.27 2.33
N GLN A 162 -12.29 0.71 1.12
CA GLN A 162 -13.10 -0.47 0.76
C GLN A 162 -12.62 -1.73 1.49
N VAL A 163 -11.29 -1.94 1.56
CA VAL A 163 -10.70 -3.07 2.30
C VAL A 163 -11.03 -2.98 3.79
N TRP A 164 -10.95 -1.77 4.37
CA TRP A 164 -11.32 -1.53 5.77
C TRP A 164 -12.80 -1.84 6.04
N ALA A 165 -13.69 -1.34 5.20
CA ALA A 165 -15.13 -1.60 5.33
C ALA A 165 -15.47 -3.08 5.22
N ALA A 166 -14.80 -3.81 4.31
CA ALA A 166 -14.99 -5.25 4.13
C ALA A 166 -14.50 -6.06 5.36
N SER A 167 -13.42 -5.61 6.01
CA SER A 167 -12.86 -6.27 7.21
C SER A 167 -13.74 -6.05 8.44
N GLY A 168 -14.37 -4.88 8.61
CA GLY A 168 -15.24 -4.55 9.74
C GLY A 168 -16.62 -5.18 9.70
N SER A 169 -17.11 -5.57 8.52
CA SER A 169 -18.42 -6.21 8.38
C SER A 169 -18.43 -7.71 8.76
N GLY A 170 -17.25 -8.34 8.93
CA GLY A 170 -17.16 -9.74 9.32
C GLY A 170 -17.29 -10.02 10.82
N GLU A 171 -17.11 -9.04 11.68
CA GLU A 171 -17.15 -9.23 13.14
C GLU A 171 -18.54 -9.06 13.76
N SER A 172 -19.52 -8.54 13.02
CA SER A 172 -20.86 -8.25 13.57
C SER A 172 -21.84 -9.45 13.58
N GLU A 173 -21.54 -10.57 12.94
CA GLU A 173 -22.43 -11.72 12.85
C GLU A 173 -22.15 -12.86 13.87
N ALA A 174 -21.04 -12.80 14.61
CA ALA A 174 -20.64 -13.91 15.50
C ALA A 174 -21.17 -13.78 16.95
N GLU A 175 -21.71 -12.63 17.37
CA GLU A 175 -22.05 -12.38 18.78
C GLU A 175 -23.54 -12.42 19.11
N SER A 176 -24.43 -12.73 18.16
CA SER A 176 -25.90 -12.78 18.40
C SER A 176 -26.48 -14.17 18.71
N GLY A 177 -25.67 -15.18 19.04
CA GLY A 177 -26.10 -16.57 19.18
C GLY A 177 -26.02 -17.23 20.56
N ALA A 178 -25.67 -16.53 21.64
CA ALA A 178 -25.61 -17.10 22.97
C ALA A 178 -26.63 -16.51 23.95
N SER A 179 -27.93 -16.78 23.73
CA SER A 179 -28.95 -16.62 24.77
C SER A 179 -28.87 -17.80 25.72
N VAL A 180 -28.31 -17.56 26.90
CA VAL A 180 -28.25 -18.51 28.01
C VAL A 180 -29.65 -18.71 28.57
N ALA A 181 -30.17 -19.92 28.47
CA ALA A 181 -31.31 -20.39 29.24
C ALA A 181 -30.91 -20.49 30.74
N ALA A 182 -31.44 -19.60 31.54
CA ALA A 182 -31.38 -19.68 32.99
C ALA A 182 -32.33 -20.78 33.46
N GLU A 183 -31.80 -21.83 33.99
CA GLU A 183 -32.52 -22.92 34.68
C GLU A 183 -32.73 -22.54 36.14
N THR A 184 -33.99 -22.48 36.53
CA THR A 184 -34.47 -22.22 37.90
C THR A 184 -34.58 -23.55 38.67
N ILE A 185 -33.91 -23.64 39.82
CA ILE A 185 -34.29 -24.52 40.92
C ILE A 185 -34.23 -23.74 42.23
#